data_fc4da888c0738e2bb19368151cf7f0d4
#
_entry.id   fc4da888c0738e2bb19368151cf7f0d4
#
_cell.length_a   1.000
_cell.length_b   1.000
_cell.length_c   1.000
_cell.angle_alpha   90.00
_cell.angle_beta   90.00
_cell.angle_gamma   90.00
#
_symmetry.space_group_name_H-M   'P 1'
#
loop_
_entity.id
_entity.type
_entity.pdbx_description
1 polymer ?
#
loop_
_entity_poly.entity_id
_entity_poly.type
_entity_poly.pdbx_seq_one_letter_code
_entity_poly.pdbx_strand_id
1 'polypeptide(L)'
;SGNTGVGLAMVSAVLGFRMILVMPESMSVVRRLLAQAYGAELVLTPAAQGMKGAVDRALALQKELPDAWVAGQFENPSNPKAHELRTGPEIVADFPEGLDVFVSAFGTGGNVSGISRVLKRAWPTVKTYAVEPKGSPLLTEGHAGPHRIQGIGANFVPGNLDKNVIDQFLDIEDDAAFAYAQAAARQEGLLVGISTGAVLAAVAGLLPTLPKASRVLALNFDTGERYL
;
A
#
# COMPACT_ATOMS: atom_id res chain seq x y z
N SER A 1 4.20 1.80 -10.59
CA SER A 1 3.16 1.29 -11.51
C SER A 1 1.72 1.57 -11.06
N GLY A 2 1.51 1.97 -9.85
CA GLY A 2 0.18 2.27 -9.33
C GLY A 2 0.06 3.71 -8.84
N ASN A 3 -0.58 3.86 -7.67
CA ASN A 3 -0.81 5.16 -7.02
C ASN A 3 0.49 5.94 -6.76
N THR A 4 1.59 5.25 -6.43
CA THR A 4 2.91 5.88 -6.24
C THR A 4 3.39 6.59 -7.50
N GLY A 5 3.25 5.95 -8.68
CA GLY A 5 3.64 6.57 -9.95
C GLY A 5 2.85 7.84 -10.26
N VAL A 6 1.54 7.82 -10.01
CA VAL A 6 0.68 9.00 -10.17
C VAL A 6 1.06 10.10 -9.16
N GLY A 7 1.27 9.74 -7.89
CA GLY A 7 1.67 10.69 -6.85
C GLY A 7 3.04 11.34 -7.14
N LEU A 8 4.01 10.57 -7.59
CA LEU A 8 5.32 11.09 -8.00
C LEU A 8 5.22 11.99 -9.23
N ALA A 9 4.38 11.63 -10.21
CA ALA A 9 4.15 12.48 -11.39
C ALA A 9 3.55 13.85 -10.99
N MET A 10 2.56 13.85 -10.10
CA MET A 10 1.98 15.07 -9.55
C MET A 10 3.02 15.95 -8.84
N VAL A 11 3.83 15.35 -7.95
CA VAL A 11 4.87 16.10 -7.22
C VAL A 11 5.96 16.60 -8.17
N SER A 12 6.36 15.80 -9.15
CA SER A 12 7.35 16.20 -10.16
C SER A 12 6.86 17.37 -11.00
N ALA A 13 5.58 17.39 -11.38
CA ALA A 13 5.00 18.52 -12.09
C ALA A 13 5.08 19.82 -11.28
N VAL A 14 4.79 19.76 -9.98
CA VAL A 14 4.85 20.94 -9.08
C VAL A 14 6.27 21.43 -8.88
N LEU A 15 7.23 20.50 -8.73
CA LEU A 15 8.62 20.82 -8.43
C LEU A 15 9.49 21.03 -9.69
N GLY A 16 8.94 20.85 -10.89
CA GLY A 16 9.66 21.01 -12.15
C GLY A 16 10.66 19.90 -12.46
N PHE A 17 10.47 18.70 -11.91
CA PHE A 17 11.30 17.55 -12.21
C PHE A 17 10.83 16.83 -13.47
N ARG A 18 11.76 16.40 -14.32
CA ARG A 18 11.48 15.45 -15.39
C ARG A 18 11.18 14.10 -14.76
N MET A 19 10.02 13.54 -15.05
CA MET A 19 9.57 12.24 -14.51
C MET A 19 9.46 11.21 -15.63
N ILE A 20 10.15 10.08 -15.48
CA ILE A 20 9.99 8.90 -16.34
C ILE A 20 9.35 7.79 -15.50
N LEU A 21 8.16 7.35 -15.92
CA LEU A 21 7.42 6.28 -15.26
C LEU A 21 7.51 4.99 -16.07
N VAL A 22 8.20 4.00 -15.53
CA VAL A 22 8.32 2.67 -16.14
C VAL A 22 7.27 1.74 -15.55
N MET A 23 6.50 1.07 -16.42
CA MET A 23 5.46 0.14 -15.97
C MET A 23 5.16 -0.92 -17.03
N PRO A 24 4.66 -2.11 -16.61
CA PRO A 24 4.17 -3.11 -17.56
C PRO A 24 2.98 -2.59 -18.37
N GLU A 25 2.89 -2.98 -19.62
CA GLU A 25 1.76 -2.63 -20.51
C GLU A 25 0.40 -3.21 -20.06
N SER A 26 0.40 -4.19 -19.18
CA SER A 26 -0.81 -4.74 -18.55
C SER A 26 -1.43 -3.85 -17.47
N MET A 27 -0.74 -2.78 -17.06
CA MET A 27 -1.26 -1.88 -16.02
C MET A 27 -2.39 -0.98 -16.54
N SER A 28 -3.25 -0.55 -15.63
CA SER A 28 -4.43 0.28 -15.88
C SER A 28 -4.15 1.47 -16.81
N VAL A 29 -4.97 1.60 -17.86
CA VAL A 29 -4.93 2.72 -18.80
C VAL A 29 -5.18 4.05 -18.08
N VAL A 30 -6.10 4.08 -17.11
CA VAL A 30 -6.41 5.28 -16.31
C VAL A 30 -5.16 5.82 -15.61
N ARG A 31 -4.35 4.95 -15.02
CA ARG A 31 -3.10 5.35 -14.34
C ARG A 31 -2.06 5.91 -15.31
N ARG A 32 -2.01 5.38 -16.54
CA ARG A 32 -1.13 5.91 -17.59
C ARG A 32 -1.57 7.32 -17.99
N LEU A 33 -2.85 7.50 -18.25
CA LEU A 33 -3.41 8.80 -18.64
C LEU A 33 -3.23 9.85 -17.53
N LEU A 34 -3.43 9.48 -16.26
CA LEU A 34 -3.18 10.37 -15.13
C LEU A 34 -1.71 10.79 -15.02
N ALA A 35 -0.77 9.84 -15.15
CA ALA A 35 0.66 10.18 -15.12
C ALA A 35 1.06 11.08 -16.28
N GLN A 36 0.56 10.82 -17.50
CA GLN A 36 0.78 11.68 -18.67
C GLN A 36 0.17 13.06 -18.52
N ALA A 37 -1.03 13.17 -17.92
CA ALA A 37 -1.66 14.46 -17.65
C ALA A 37 -0.82 15.34 -16.71
N TYR A 38 -0.05 14.74 -15.81
CA TYR A 38 0.96 15.43 -14.98
C TYR A 38 2.30 15.65 -15.69
N GLY A 39 2.44 15.28 -16.97
CA GLY A 39 3.65 15.49 -17.75
C GLY A 39 4.70 14.38 -17.63
N ALA A 40 4.38 13.24 -17.01
CA ALA A 40 5.32 12.14 -16.93
C ALA A 40 5.51 11.44 -18.29
N GLU A 41 6.75 11.13 -18.65
CA GLU A 41 7.09 10.26 -19.76
C GLU A 41 6.81 8.80 -19.40
N LEU A 42 6.11 8.06 -20.28
CA LEU A 42 5.84 6.64 -20.04
C LEU A 42 6.81 5.76 -20.83
N VAL A 43 7.40 4.79 -20.13
CA VAL A 43 8.13 3.67 -20.73
C VAL A 43 7.41 2.38 -20.38
N LEU A 44 6.77 1.76 -21.37
CA LEU A 44 6.04 0.51 -21.19
C LEU A 44 6.99 -0.69 -21.40
N THR A 45 6.86 -1.70 -20.56
CA THR A 45 7.56 -2.97 -20.67
C THR A 45 6.59 -4.10 -21.01
N PRO A 46 7.03 -5.18 -21.68
CA PRO A 46 6.17 -6.30 -22.04
C PRO A 46 5.45 -6.88 -20.81
N ALA A 47 4.13 -7.17 -20.94
CA ALA A 47 3.31 -7.72 -19.87
C ALA A 47 3.90 -9.02 -19.29
N ALA A 48 4.47 -9.87 -20.12
CA ALA A 48 5.09 -11.13 -19.72
C ALA A 48 6.26 -11.00 -18.74
N GLN A 49 6.93 -9.83 -18.72
CA GLN A 49 8.04 -9.55 -17.79
C GLN A 49 7.55 -9.05 -16.43
N GLY A 50 6.27 -8.71 -16.29
CA GLY A 50 5.67 -8.24 -15.07
C GLY A 50 6.38 -7.05 -14.44
N MET A 51 6.29 -6.93 -13.11
CA MET A 51 6.94 -5.84 -12.36
C MET A 51 8.45 -5.90 -12.41
N LYS A 52 9.03 -7.11 -12.45
CA LYS A 52 10.48 -7.29 -12.55
C LYS A 52 11.04 -6.61 -13.81
N GLY A 53 10.41 -6.82 -14.98
CA GLY A 53 10.83 -6.16 -16.21
C GLY A 53 10.79 -4.63 -16.12
N ALA A 54 9.80 -4.07 -15.46
CA ALA A 54 9.72 -2.63 -15.24
C ALA A 54 10.85 -2.10 -14.33
N VAL A 55 11.17 -2.82 -13.25
CA VAL A 55 12.29 -2.48 -12.35
C VAL A 55 13.62 -2.57 -13.09
N ASP A 56 13.87 -3.66 -13.81
CA ASP A 56 15.11 -3.86 -14.59
C ASP A 56 15.28 -2.73 -15.62
N ARG A 57 14.21 -2.33 -16.32
CA ARG A 57 14.26 -1.21 -17.30
C ARG A 57 14.48 0.15 -16.61
N ALA A 58 13.90 0.38 -15.44
CA ALA A 58 14.13 1.62 -14.68
C ALA A 58 15.60 1.74 -14.25
N LEU A 59 16.22 0.65 -13.78
CA LEU A 59 17.63 0.61 -13.42
C LEU A 59 18.55 0.77 -14.64
N ALA A 60 18.16 0.25 -15.80
CA ALA A 60 18.89 0.49 -17.06
C ALA A 60 18.84 1.96 -17.46
N LEU A 61 17.65 2.61 -17.41
CA LEU A 61 17.50 4.03 -17.68
C LEU A 61 18.32 4.90 -16.72
N GLN A 62 18.42 4.53 -15.46
CA GLN A 62 19.25 5.24 -14.49
C GLN A 62 20.74 5.24 -14.92
N LYS A 63 21.22 4.15 -15.51
CA LYS A 63 22.60 4.08 -16.02
C LYS A 63 22.80 4.85 -17.32
N GLU A 64 21.75 4.94 -18.15
CA GLU A 64 21.75 5.69 -19.41
C GLU A 64 21.68 7.22 -19.20
N LEU A 65 21.09 7.66 -18.08
CA LEU A 65 20.83 9.06 -17.75
C LEU A 65 21.64 9.46 -16.50
N PRO A 66 22.73 10.23 -16.64
CA PRO A 66 23.69 10.49 -15.54
C PRO A 66 23.08 11.11 -14.27
N ASP A 67 22.05 11.95 -14.43
CA ASP A 67 21.42 12.67 -13.33
C ASP A 67 20.10 12.00 -12.86
N ALA A 68 19.81 10.80 -13.36
CA ALA A 68 18.59 10.10 -13.01
C ALA A 68 18.69 9.44 -11.63
N TRP A 69 17.61 9.60 -10.86
CA TRP A 69 17.42 8.96 -9.57
C TRP A 69 16.18 8.06 -9.60
N VAL A 70 16.31 6.85 -9.08
CA VAL A 70 15.19 5.91 -8.94
C VAL A 70 14.57 6.07 -7.56
N ALA A 71 13.28 6.39 -7.49
CA ALA A 71 12.57 6.61 -6.22
C ALA A 71 12.56 5.39 -5.28
N GLY A 72 12.62 4.16 -5.84
CA GLY A 72 12.86 2.93 -5.09
C GLY A 72 11.86 2.67 -3.98
N GLN A 73 10.55 2.75 -4.28
CA GLN A 73 9.48 2.73 -3.27
C GLN A 73 9.52 1.57 -2.26
N PHE A 74 10.14 0.45 -2.63
CA PHE A 74 10.20 -0.75 -1.78
C PHE A 74 11.37 -0.73 -0.79
N GLU A 75 12.44 0.03 -1.11
CA GLU A 75 13.70 0.05 -0.35
C GLU A 75 14.01 1.43 0.22
N ASN A 76 13.43 2.50 -0.34
CA ASN A 76 13.72 3.85 0.09
C ASN A 76 13.17 4.14 1.50
N PRO A 77 14.03 4.40 2.49
CA PRO A 77 13.62 4.64 3.88
C PRO A 77 12.78 5.91 4.06
N SER A 78 12.78 6.82 3.09
CA SER A 78 11.91 8.00 3.11
C SER A 78 10.42 7.62 3.07
N ASN A 79 10.09 6.44 2.52
CA ASN A 79 8.71 5.95 2.49
C ASN A 79 8.15 5.71 3.91
N PRO A 80 8.66 4.80 4.75
CA PRO A 80 8.16 4.66 6.11
C PRO A 80 8.39 5.92 6.95
N LYS A 81 9.48 6.67 6.69
CA LYS A 81 9.78 7.91 7.40
C LYS A 81 8.71 8.99 7.20
N ALA A 82 8.12 9.10 6.02
CA ALA A 82 7.02 10.03 5.78
C ALA A 82 5.80 9.72 6.68
N HIS A 83 5.49 8.44 6.87
CA HIS A 83 4.41 8.03 7.76
C HIS A 83 4.74 8.19 9.24
N GLU A 84 6.02 8.03 9.63
CA GLU A 84 6.47 8.33 11.00
C GLU A 84 6.38 9.82 11.33
N LEU A 85 6.63 10.70 10.36
CA LEU A 85 6.66 12.15 10.56
C LEU A 85 5.28 12.80 10.40
N ARG A 86 4.35 12.14 9.69
CA ARG A 86 3.05 12.72 9.34
C ARG A 86 1.89 11.84 9.79
N THR A 87 1.59 10.77 9.09
CA THR A 87 0.39 9.95 9.30
C THR A 87 0.28 9.38 10.71
N GLY A 88 1.39 8.88 11.27
CA GLY A 88 1.39 8.36 12.65
C GLY A 88 1.07 9.43 13.69
N PRO A 89 1.73 10.60 13.70
CA PRO A 89 1.39 11.71 14.59
C PRO A 89 -0.03 12.24 14.41
N GLU A 90 -0.56 12.30 13.19
CA GLU A 90 -1.96 12.68 12.92
C GLU A 90 -2.93 11.70 13.61
N ILE A 91 -2.69 10.39 13.46
CA ILE A 91 -3.50 9.37 14.15
C ILE A 91 -3.42 9.54 15.68
N VAL A 92 -2.24 9.78 16.24
CA VAL A 92 -2.09 9.97 17.70
C VAL A 92 -2.85 11.21 18.17
N ALA A 93 -2.87 12.28 17.38
CA ALA A 93 -3.63 13.48 17.71
C ALA A 93 -5.15 13.27 17.62
N ASP A 94 -5.62 12.50 16.64
CA ASP A 94 -7.05 12.21 16.43
C ASP A 94 -7.62 11.24 17.47
N PHE A 95 -6.77 10.40 18.07
CA PHE A 95 -7.16 9.40 19.07
C PHE A 95 -6.46 9.62 20.41
N PRO A 96 -6.72 10.73 21.13
CA PRO A 96 -6.00 11.07 22.36
C PRO A 96 -6.18 10.04 23.49
N GLU A 97 -7.24 9.26 23.44
CA GLU A 97 -7.50 8.17 24.41
C GLU A 97 -6.88 6.83 24.02
N GLY A 98 -6.15 6.79 22.89
CA GLY A 98 -5.45 5.60 22.39
C GLY A 98 -6.28 4.68 21.51
N LEU A 99 -5.59 3.70 20.96
CA LEU A 99 -6.13 2.61 20.16
C LEU A 99 -5.71 1.26 20.75
N ASP A 100 -6.58 0.27 20.65
CA ASP A 100 -6.26 -1.11 21.05
C ASP A 100 -5.69 -1.90 19.87
N VAL A 101 -6.21 -1.61 18.65
CA VAL A 101 -5.86 -2.37 17.45
C VAL A 101 -5.67 -1.42 16.25
N PHE A 102 -4.62 -1.66 15.50
CA PHE A 102 -4.36 -1.05 14.20
C PHE A 102 -4.25 -2.13 13.13
N VAL A 103 -5.05 -2.03 12.07
CA VAL A 103 -5.03 -2.96 10.94
C VAL A 103 -4.71 -2.20 9.65
N SER A 104 -3.69 -2.63 8.94
CA SER A 104 -3.29 -2.07 7.66
C SER A 104 -2.89 -3.17 6.70
N ALA A 105 -2.99 -2.93 5.40
CA ALA A 105 -2.42 -3.82 4.38
C ALA A 105 -1.04 -3.30 3.94
N PHE A 106 -0.25 -4.17 3.32
CA PHE A 106 1.07 -3.75 2.83
C PHE A 106 1.33 -4.11 1.37
N GLY A 107 1.76 -3.11 0.61
CA GLY A 107 2.39 -3.29 -0.70
C GLY A 107 3.89 -3.03 -0.58
N THR A 108 4.28 -1.80 -0.22
CA THR A 108 5.68 -1.43 0.02
C THR A 108 6.13 -1.62 1.49
N GLY A 109 5.19 -1.83 2.39
CA GLY A 109 5.47 -1.91 3.83
C GLY A 109 5.65 -0.56 4.53
N GLY A 110 5.83 0.53 3.78
CA GLY A 110 6.15 1.85 4.35
C GLY A 110 5.06 2.39 5.27
N ASN A 111 3.80 2.30 4.85
CA ASN A 111 2.65 2.78 5.61
C ASN A 111 2.51 2.03 6.95
N VAL A 112 2.32 0.72 6.89
CA VAL A 112 2.13 -0.09 8.11
C VAL A 112 3.31 0.02 9.06
N SER A 113 4.55 0.02 8.56
CA SER A 113 5.75 0.10 9.39
C SER A 113 5.91 1.46 10.05
N GLY A 114 5.80 2.54 9.26
CA GLY A 114 5.98 3.90 9.77
C GLY A 114 4.92 4.27 10.80
N ILE A 115 3.65 3.95 10.53
CA ILE A 115 2.55 4.19 11.48
C ILE A 115 2.75 3.34 12.74
N SER A 116 2.97 2.03 12.61
CA SER A 116 3.11 1.13 13.76
C SER A 116 4.23 1.54 14.71
N ARG A 117 5.37 2.03 14.18
CA ARG A 117 6.44 2.58 15.02
C ARG A 117 5.98 3.74 15.89
N VAL A 118 5.16 4.65 15.34
CA VAL A 118 4.63 5.78 16.09
C VAL A 118 3.61 5.32 17.11
N LEU A 119 2.66 4.48 16.69
CA LEU A 119 1.60 3.99 17.57
C LEU A 119 2.14 3.19 18.75
N LYS A 120 3.13 2.30 18.52
CA LYS A 120 3.77 1.53 19.62
C LYS A 120 4.58 2.40 20.57
N ARG A 121 5.11 3.55 20.12
CA ARG A 121 5.73 4.53 21.04
C ARG A 121 4.70 5.27 21.88
N ALA A 122 3.59 5.65 21.27
CA ALA A 122 2.50 6.36 21.97
C ALA A 122 1.69 5.42 22.87
N TRP A 123 1.40 4.22 22.38
CA TRP A 123 0.58 3.21 23.08
C TRP A 123 1.25 1.83 23.00
N PRO A 124 2.12 1.48 23.94
CA PRO A 124 2.93 0.26 23.89
C PRO A 124 2.12 -1.06 23.80
N THR A 125 0.86 -1.04 24.22
CA THR A 125 -0.04 -2.20 24.21
C THR A 125 -0.83 -2.37 22.92
N VAL A 126 -0.78 -1.37 21.98
CA VAL A 126 -1.51 -1.45 20.71
C VAL A 126 -1.10 -2.68 19.92
N LYS A 127 -2.08 -3.42 19.42
CA LYS A 127 -1.84 -4.56 18.53
C LYS A 127 -1.89 -4.10 17.08
N THR A 128 -0.87 -4.46 16.33
CA THR A 128 -0.72 -4.09 14.92
C THR A 128 -0.79 -5.33 14.03
N TYR A 129 -1.69 -5.30 13.06
CA TYR A 129 -1.92 -6.38 12.12
C TYR A 129 -1.61 -5.89 10.69
N ALA A 130 -0.91 -6.73 9.93
CA ALA A 130 -0.62 -6.46 8.53
C ALA A 130 -1.30 -7.49 7.64
N VAL A 131 -2.06 -7.01 6.64
CA VAL A 131 -2.88 -7.84 5.76
C VAL A 131 -2.15 -8.11 4.46
N GLU A 132 -2.14 -9.38 4.03
CA GLU A 132 -1.68 -9.82 2.72
C GLU A 132 -2.77 -10.63 1.99
N PRO A 133 -2.66 -10.80 0.65
CA PRO A 133 -3.60 -11.65 -0.08
C PRO A 133 -3.38 -13.13 0.23
N LYS A 134 -4.45 -13.89 0.42
CA LYS A 134 -4.36 -15.34 0.60
C LYS A 134 -3.82 -16.07 -0.63
N GLY A 135 -4.02 -15.53 -1.83
CA GLY A 135 -3.38 -16.02 -3.05
C GLY A 135 -1.86 -15.84 -3.07
N SER A 136 -1.29 -14.97 -2.21
CA SER A 136 0.14 -14.73 -2.05
C SER A 136 0.52 -14.57 -0.57
N PRO A 137 0.38 -15.62 0.25
CA PRO A 137 0.54 -15.58 1.71
C PRO A 137 2.02 -15.70 2.09
N LEU A 138 2.81 -14.73 1.66
CA LEU A 138 4.27 -14.77 1.75
C LEU A 138 4.79 -14.72 3.19
N LEU A 139 4.14 -13.98 4.07
CA LEU A 139 4.52 -13.82 5.47
C LEU A 139 3.82 -14.82 6.39
N THR A 140 2.64 -15.30 6.02
CA THR A 140 1.87 -16.29 6.78
C THR A 140 2.24 -17.74 6.41
N GLU A 141 2.46 -18.03 5.10
CA GLU A 141 2.69 -19.40 4.62
C GLU A 141 4.03 -19.57 3.85
N GLY A 142 4.76 -18.49 3.58
CA GLY A 142 6.10 -18.54 2.99
C GLY A 142 6.16 -18.70 1.47
N HIS A 143 5.05 -18.50 0.73
CA HIS A 143 5.04 -18.59 -0.73
C HIS A 143 4.30 -17.42 -1.37
N ALA A 144 4.73 -17.04 -2.58
CA ALA A 144 4.08 -16.03 -3.40
C ALA A 144 3.18 -16.68 -4.47
N GLY A 145 2.15 -15.96 -4.89
CA GLY A 145 1.23 -16.44 -5.91
C GLY A 145 0.40 -15.33 -6.55
N PRO A 146 -0.48 -15.68 -7.50
CA PRO A 146 -1.37 -14.72 -8.15
C PRO A 146 -2.54 -14.34 -7.24
N HIS A 147 -2.92 -13.07 -7.25
CA HIS A 147 -4.08 -12.54 -6.56
C HIS A 147 -4.65 -11.32 -7.31
N ARG A 148 -5.87 -10.90 -6.96
CA ARG A 148 -6.60 -9.79 -7.60
C ARG A 148 -6.64 -8.51 -6.76
N ILE A 149 -6.10 -8.49 -5.53
CA ILE A 149 -6.14 -7.32 -4.65
C ILE A 149 -5.03 -6.35 -5.08
N GLN A 150 -5.36 -5.35 -5.89
CA GLN A 150 -4.40 -4.37 -6.37
C GLN A 150 -3.87 -3.50 -5.21
N GLY A 151 -2.57 -3.19 -5.27
CA GLY A 151 -1.90 -2.30 -4.30
C GLY A 151 -1.18 -3.00 -3.15
N ILE A 152 -1.47 -4.27 -2.90
CA ILE A 152 -0.80 -5.10 -1.89
C ILE A 152 -0.26 -6.38 -2.52
N GLY A 153 0.47 -7.21 -1.76
CA GLY A 153 0.98 -8.50 -2.25
C GLY A 153 1.98 -8.35 -3.40
N ALA A 154 3.14 -7.76 -3.15
CA ALA A 154 4.18 -7.52 -4.17
C ALA A 154 4.91 -8.79 -4.64
N ASN A 155 4.59 -9.96 -4.09
CA ASN A 155 5.23 -11.25 -4.34
C ASN A 155 6.71 -11.34 -3.90
N PHE A 156 7.14 -10.41 -3.08
CA PHE A 156 8.42 -10.41 -2.37
C PHE A 156 8.28 -9.60 -1.07
N VAL A 157 9.19 -9.81 -0.12
CA VAL A 157 9.22 -9.05 1.12
C VAL A 157 9.91 -7.71 0.86
N PRO A 158 9.21 -6.57 0.97
CA PRO A 158 9.84 -5.27 0.74
C PRO A 158 10.78 -4.89 1.88
N GLY A 159 11.90 -4.22 1.55
CA GLY A 159 12.88 -3.76 2.55
C GLY A 159 12.33 -2.74 3.54
N ASN A 160 11.28 -2.00 3.14
CA ASN A 160 10.60 -1.05 4.01
C ASN A 160 9.62 -1.69 5.02
N LEU A 161 9.39 -3.01 4.94
CA LEU A 161 8.52 -3.72 5.89
C LEU A 161 9.28 -4.07 7.17
N ASP A 162 8.96 -3.40 8.25
CA ASP A 162 9.50 -3.68 9.57
C ASP A 162 8.63 -4.70 10.32
N LYS A 163 9.04 -5.96 10.25
CA LYS A 163 8.31 -7.07 10.91
C LYS A 163 8.31 -6.99 12.43
N ASN A 164 9.24 -6.24 13.04
CA ASN A 164 9.35 -6.15 14.50
C ASN A 164 8.25 -5.30 15.13
N VAL A 165 7.59 -4.45 14.34
CA VAL A 165 6.48 -3.61 14.84
C VAL A 165 5.10 -4.16 14.50
N ILE A 166 5.03 -5.34 13.87
CA ILE A 166 3.80 -6.03 13.48
C ILE A 166 3.61 -7.23 14.39
N ASP A 167 2.48 -7.30 15.09
CA ASP A 167 2.19 -8.40 16.01
C ASP A 167 1.77 -9.67 15.27
N GLN A 168 1.02 -9.52 14.14
CA GLN A 168 0.58 -10.66 13.35
C GLN A 168 0.31 -10.25 11.89
N PHE A 169 0.62 -11.18 10.97
CA PHE A 169 0.20 -11.11 9.58
C PHE A 169 -1.10 -11.90 9.40
N LEU A 170 -2.01 -11.37 8.57
CA LEU A 170 -3.31 -11.96 8.26
C LEU A 170 -3.45 -12.11 6.76
N ASP A 171 -3.87 -13.26 6.30
CA ASP A 171 -4.21 -13.48 4.89
C ASP A 171 -5.71 -13.29 4.65
N ILE A 172 -6.07 -12.71 3.50
CA ILE A 172 -7.47 -12.43 3.13
C ILE A 172 -7.74 -12.90 1.71
N GLU A 173 -8.84 -13.63 1.55
CA GLU A 173 -9.35 -14.06 0.24
C GLU A 173 -9.71 -12.87 -0.64
N ASP A 174 -9.41 -12.97 -1.94
CA ASP A 174 -9.75 -11.94 -2.92
C ASP A 174 -11.24 -11.57 -2.89
N ASP A 175 -12.12 -12.58 -2.87
CA ASP A 175 -13.57 -12.37 -2.89
C ASP A 175 -14.06 -11.66 -1.63
N ALA A 176 -13.45 -11.92 -0.47
CA ALA A 176 -13.76 -11.20 0.75
C ALA A 176 -13.37 -9.71 0.64
N ALA A 177 -12.18 -9.42 0.09
CA ALA A 177 -11.75 -8.04 -0.13
C ALA A 177 -12.73 -7.26 -1.04
N PHE A 178 -13.17 -7.86 -2.14
CA PHE A 178 -14.17 -7.25 -3.03
C PHE A 178 -15.53 -7.07 -2.34
N ALA A 179 -16.00 -8.07 -1.62
CA ALA A 179 -17.30 -8.03 -0.94
C ALA A 179 -17.33 -6.90 0.12
N TYR A 180 -16.28 -6.76 0.93
CA TYR A 180 -16.20 -5.71 1.95
C TYR A 180 -16.03 -4.31 1.35
N ALA A 181 -15.30 -4.15 0.24
CA ALA A 181 -15.22 -2.87 -0.48
C ALA A 181 -16.60 -2.46 -1.02
N GLN A 182 -17.36 -3.40 -1.60
CA GLN A 182 -18.73 -3.15 -2.06
C GLN A 182 -19.68 -2.87 -0.90
N ALA A 183 -19.56 -3.58 0.22
CA ALA A 183 -20.38 -3.33 1.41
C ALA A 183 -20.14 -1.92 1.96
N ALA A 184 -18.90 -1.49 2.07
CA ALA A 184 -18.55 -0.12 2.48
C ALA A 184 -19.22 0.93 1.60
N ALA A 185 -19.21 0.73 0.27
CA ALA A 185 -19.87 1.64 -0.66
C ALA A 185 -21.40 1.64 -0.50
N ARG A 186 -22.01 0.46 -0.39
CA ARG A 186 -23.48 0.32 -0.41
C ARG A 186 -24.16 0.61 0.93
N GLN A 187 -23.48 0.34 2.03
CA GLN A 187 -24.05 0.46 3.39
C GLN A 187 -23.61 1.75 4.08
N GLU A 188 -22.37 2.20 3.83
CA GLU A 188 -21.78 3.36 4.51
C GLU A 188 -21.56 4.57 3.58
N GLY A 189 -21.79 4.40 2.26
CA GLY A 189 -21.51 5.45 1.28
C GLY A 189 -20.02 5.73 1.05
N LEU A 190 -19.14 4.81 1.49
CA LEU A 190 -17.68 4.94 1.38
C LEU A 190 -17.16 4.14 0.19
N LEU A 191 -16.93 4.82 -0.94
CA LEU A 191 -16.34 4.20 -2.12
C LEU A 191 -14.82 4.03 -1.92
N VAL A 192 -14.44 2.91 -1.34
CA VAL A 192 -13.04 2.58 -0.98
C VAL A 192 -12.39 1.67 -2.03
N GLY A 193 -11.04 1.66 -2.07
CA GLY A 193 -10.27 0.72 -2.89
C GLY A 193 -10.33 -0.72 -2.38
N ILE A 194 -9.96 -1.68 -3.25
CA ILE A 194 -10.03 -3.12 -2.96
C ILE A 194 -9.15 -3.50 -1.77
N SER A 195 -7.97 -2.88 -1.63
CA SER A 195 -7.07 -3.11 -0.49
C SER A 195 -7.66 -2.67 0.85
N THR A 196 -8.49 -1.62 0.86
CA THR A 196 -9.27 -1.23 2.04
C THR A 196 -10.32 -2.28 2.35
N GLY A 197 -10.98 -2.84 1.32
CA GLY A 197 -11.89 -3.98 1.51
C GLY A 197 -11.21 -5.17 2.18
N ALA A 198 -9.96 -5.48 1.81
CA ALA A 198 -9.17 -6.53 2.48
C ALA A 198 -8.94 -6.22 3.97
N VAL A 199 -8.61 -4.97 4.30
CA VAL A 199 -8.45 -4.55 5.70
C VAL A 199 -9.76 -4.65 6.48
N LEU A 200 -10.88 -4.24 5.89
CA LEU A 200 -12.21 -4.36 6.51
C LEU A 200 -12.60 -5.82 6.74
N ALA A 201 -12.31 -6.72 5.80
CA ALA A 201 -12.51 -8.16 5.96
C ALA A 201 -11.67 -8.72 7.12
N ALA A 202 -10.41 -8.30 7.23
CA ALA A 202 -9.54 -8.69 8.34
C ALA A 202 -10.07 -8.19 9.69
N VAL A 203 -10.52 -6.93 9.76
CA VAL A 203 -11.17 -6.37 10.97
C VAL A 203 -12.38 -7.19 11.36
N ALA A 204 -13.27 -7.51 10.41
CA ALA A 204 -14.47 -8.31 10.68
C ALA A 204 -14.12 -9.70 11.25
N GLY A 205 -13.05 -10.33 10.77
CA GLY A 205 -12.54 -11.59 11.32
C GLY A 205 -11.96 -11.45 12.72
N LEU A 206 -11.36 -10.30 13.05
CA LEU A 206 -10.77 -10.04 14.37
C LEU A 206 -11.82 -9.68 15.43
N LEU A 207 -12.89 -8.95 15.06
CA LEU A 207 -13.88 -8.43 16.02
C LEU A 207 -14.40 -9.45 17.05
N PRO A 208 -14.73 -10.71 16.67
CA PRO A 208 -15.18 -11.71 17.64
C PRO A 208 -14.16 -12.07 18.73
N THR A 209 -12.87 -11.82 18.48
CA THR A 209 -11.77 -12.15 19.39
C THR A 209 -11.37 -11.00 20.28
N LEU A 210 -11.86 -9.78 19.97
CA LEU A 210 -11.51 -8.56 20.70
C LEU A 210 -12.51 -8.27 21.83
N PRO A 211 -12.09 -7.60 22.92
CA PRO A 211 -12.99 -7.06 23.92
C PRO A 211 -14.02 -6.11 23.27
N LYS A 212 -15.26 -6.13 23.75
CA LYS A 212 -16.38 -5.36 23.13
C LYS A 212 -16.15 -3.85 23.00
N ALA A 213 -15.33 -3.27 23.86
CA ALA A 213 -15.03 -1.84 23.85
C ALA A 213 -13.73 -1.48 23.10
N SER A 214 -13.11 -2.44 22.40
CA SER A 214 -11.86 -2.20 21.69
C SER A 214 -12.02 -1.14 20.60
N ARG A 215 -11.07 -0.19 20.56
CA ARG A 215 -10.94 0.81 19.51
C ARG A 215 -10.04 0.25 18.41
N VAL A 216 -10.63 0.02 17.24
CA VAL A 216 -9.95 -0.56 16.08
C VAL A 216 -9.83 0.48 14.98
N LEU A 217 -8.61 0.77 14.55
CA LEU A 217 -8.34 1.61 13.39
C LEU A 217 -8.02 0.76 12.16
N ALA A 218 -8.78 0.96 11.10
CA ALA A 218 -8.54 0.43 9.76
C ALA A 218 -8.21 1.58 8.81
N LEU A 219 -7.19 1.42 7.96
CA LEU A 219 -6.84 2.46 7.00
C LEU A 219 -7.61 2.32 5.69
N ASN A 220 -8.08 3.45 5.18
CA ASN A 220 -8.49 3.60 3.79
C ASN A 220 -7.33 4.19 2.98
N PHE A 221 -6.85 3.46 1.97
CA PHE A 221 -5.65 3.84 1.22
C PHE A 221 -5.95 4.72 0.01
N ASP A 222 -7.08 4.47 -0.65
CA ASP A 222 -7.51 5.18 -1.85
C ASP A 222 -9.00 5.00 -2.13
N THR A 223 -9.47 5.70 -3.16
CA THR A 223 -10.88 5.65 -3.59
C THR A 223 -11.11 4.52 -4.59
N GLY A 224 -12.33 3.95 -4.58
CA GLY A 224 -12.74 2.85 -5.46
C GLY A 224 -12.85 3.23 -6.94
N GLU A 225 -12.96 4.51 -7.28
CA GLU A 225 -13.06 5.00 -8.68
C GLU A 225 -11.89 4.54 -9.55
N ARG A 226 -10.74 4.25 -8.95
CA ARG A 226 -9.53 3.77 -9.65
C ARG A 226 -9.63 2.31 -10.10
N TYR A 227 -10.71 1.61 -9.71
CA TYR A 227 -10.91 0.17 -9.90
C TYR A 227 -12.23 -0.19 -10.61
N LEU A 228 -12.96 0.84 -11.10
CA LEU A 228 -14.18 0.69 -11.90
C LEU A 228 -13.86 0.32 -13.36
#